data_915ca195ec126660ccb3b658d9792a1f
#
_entry.id   915ca195ec126660ccb3b658d9792a1f
#
_cell.length_a   1.000
_cell.length_b   1.000
_cell.length_c   1.000
_cell.angle_alpha   90.00
_cell.angle_beta   90.00
_cell.angle_gamma   90.00
#
_symmetry.space_group_name_H-M   'P 1'
#
loop_
_entity.id
_entity.type
_entity.pdbx_description
1 polymer ?
#
loop_
_entity_poly.entity_id
_entity_poly.type
_entity_poly.pdbx_seq_one_letter_code
_entity_poly.pdbx_strand_id
1 'polypeptide(L)'
;MRRTISRLINLAIAILVLQAWLFMTFKTDRHGALSTEGLWNLRYFTVLSNLLQGGVSLCYVLHPSPLLPRWKYVATTAVALTFFVVLLFLGPVYGFDMMYTGANFWFHLVVPLLAMVDFLCFDRSGVIRIRDSLLALLPMLIYSVLYVGNLLINGVGRGADTNDWYGFAVGGPRTAAVVFLVMLVGNWVIPIR
;
A
#
# COMPACT_ATOMS: atom_id res chain seq x y z
N MET A 1 3.58 22.15 18.74
CA MET A 1 4.47 20.97 18.79
C MET A 1 3.95 19.77 18.00
N ARG A 2 2.76 19.18 18.31
CA ARG A 2 2.24 17.98 17.58
C ARG A 2 2.10 18.21 16.07
N ARG A 3 1.53 19.34 15.64
CA ARG A 3 1.36 19.68 14.22
C ARG A 3 2.68 19.80 13.46
N THR A 4 3.72 20.31 14.13
CA THR A 4 5.07 20.40 13.53
C THR A 4 5.66 19.01 13.36
N ILE A 5 5.53 18.12 14.36
CA ILE A 5 6.01 16.75 14.29
C ILE A 5 5.29 16.01 13.17
N SER A 6 3.95 16.10 13.08
CA SER A 6 3.16 15.49 11.99
C SER A 6 3.63 15.99 10.61
N ARG A 7 3.90 17.30 10.44
CA ARG A 7 4.43 17.83 9.17
C ARG A 7 5.80 17.26 8.83
N LEU A 8 6.70 17.12 9.81
CA LEU A 8 8.03 16.53 9.59
C LEU A 8 7.95 15.05 9.21
N ILE A 9 7.07 14.29 9.88
CA ILE A 9 6.83 12.88 9.53
C ILE A 9 6.28 12.77 8.10
N ASN A 10 5.29 13.59 7.73
CA ASN A 10 4.72 13.55 6.38
C ASN A 10 5.72 13.98 5.30
N LEU A 11 6.61 14.94 5.59
CA LEU A 11 7.70 15.29 4.70
C LEU A 11 8.67 14.12 4.51
N ALA A 12 9.04 13.44 5.61
CA ALA A 12 9.88 12.26 5.55
C ALA A 12 9.22 11.13 4.72
N ILE A 13 7.92 10.86 4.95
CA ILE A 13 7.16 9.88 4.16
C ILE A 13 7.22 10.22 2.66
N ALA A 14 6.94 11.47 2.28
CA ALA A 14 6.94 11.88 0.89
C ALA A 14 8.32 11.68 0.21
N ILE A 15 9.40 12.03 0.92
CA ILE A 15 10.78 11.85 0.44
C ILE A 15 11.12 10.36 0.31
N LEU A 16 10.82 9.56 1.33
CA LEU A 16 11.12 8.12 1.34
C LEU A 16 10.37 7.37 0.24
N VAL A 17 9.09 7.69 0.04
CA VAL A 17 8.29 7.09 -1.02
C VAL A 17 8.86 7.44 -2.39
N LEU A 18 9.17 8.70 -2.64
CA LEU A 18 9.75 9.12 -3.91
C LEU A 18 11.10 8.43 -4.16
N GLN A 19 11.98 8.45 -3.16
CA GLN A 19 13.30 7.82 -3.26
C GLN A 19 13.20 6.31 -3.52
N ALA A 20 12.36 5.59 -2.76
CA ALA A 20 12.19 4.15 -2.92
C ALA A 20 11.59 3.80 -4.28
N TRP A 21 10.62 4.59 -4.76
CA TRP A 21 10.00 4.37 -6.08
C TRP A 21 10.98 4.66 -7.23
N LEU A 22 11.75 5.75 -7.15
CA LEU A 22 12.78 6.05 -8.16
C LEU A 22 13.87 4.98 -8.17
N PHE A 23 14.30 4.52 -7.00
CA PHE A 23 15.26 3.43 -6.90
C PHE A 23 14.72 2.15 -7.57
N MET A 24 13.48 1.76 -7.28
CA MET A 24 12.81 0.59 -7.85
C MET A 24 12.62 0.71 -9.38
N THR A 25 12.37 1.93 -9.88
CA THR A 25 12.09 2.16 -11.30
C THR A 25 13.35 2.20 -12.16
N PHE A 26 14.44 2.80 -11.66
CA PHE A 26 15.64 3.08 -12.44
C PHE A 26 16.83 2.19 -12.10
N LYS A 27 16.81 1.56 -10.94
CA LYS A 27 17.88 0.66 -10.52
C LYS A 27 17.34 -0.76 -10.43
N THR A 28 17.80 -1.61 -11.33
CA THR A 28 17.47 -3.03 -11.36
C THR A 28 18.04 -3.74 -10.14
N ASP A 29 17.36 -3.62 -9.02
CA ASP A 29 17.60 -4.47 -7.87
C ASP A 29 16.79 -5.75 -8.06
N ARG A 30 17.44 -6.79 -8.53
CA ARG A 30 16.82 -8.11 -8.76
C ARG A 30 16.57 -8.88 -7.47
N HIS A 31 16.82 -8.27 -6.33
CA HIS A 31 16.65 -8.88 -5.03
C HIS A 31 15.39 -8.32 -4.35
N GLY A 32 14.51 -9.21 -3.95
CA GLY A 32 13.29 -8.88 -3.22
C GLY A 32 11.98 -9.09 -3.99
N ALA A 33 10.88 -9.03 -3.27
CA ALA A 33 9.54 -9.40 -3.75
C ALA A 33 8.99 -8.51 -4.88
N LEU A 34 9.46 -7.25 -4.98
CA LEU A 34 8.97 -6.27 -5.96
C LEU A 34 10.02 -6.00 -7.06
N SER A 35 10.83 -6.98 -7.39
CA SER A 35 11.89 -6.88 -8.40
C SER A 35 11.33 -6.84 -9.82
N THR A 36 10.84 -5.67 -10.24
CA THR A 36 10.37 -5.44 -11.60
C THR A 36 11.04 -4.21 -12.18
N GLU A 37 11.36 -4.26 -13.49
CA GLU A 37 12.00 -3.17 -14.19
C GLU A 37 11.02 -2.07 -14.59
N GLY A 38 11.47 -0.83 -14.51
CA GLY A 38 10.75 0.33 -14.99
C GLY A 38 9.37 0.51 -14.32
N LEU A 39 8.42 0.99 -15.09
CA LEU A 39 7.07 1.29 -14.61
C LEU A 39 6.19 0.06 -14.35
N TRP A 40 6.67 -1.15 -14.67
CA TRP A 40 5.94 -2.38 -14.37
C TRP A 40 5.75 -2.62 -12.87
N ASN A 41 6.54 -1.95 -12.00
CA ASN A 41 6.32 -1.97 -10.55
C ASN A 41 4.96 -1.38 -10.12
N LEU A 42 4.34 -0.53 -10.95
CA LEU A 42 3.01 0.04 -10.70
C LEU A 42 1.87 -1.00 -10.71
N ARG A 43 2.13 -2.21 -11.16
CA ARG A 43 1.16 -3.31 -11.06
C ARG A 43 0.93 -3.81 -9.63
N TYR A 44 1.84 -3.52 -8.70
CA TYR A 44 1.71 -3.96 -7.31
C TYR A 44 0.91 -2.97 -6.46
N PHE A 45 -0.04 -3.51 -5.69
CA PHE A 45 -0.80 -2.70 -4.71
C PHE A 45 0.10 -1.98 -3.72
N THR A 46 1.16 -2.65 -3.26
CA THR A 46 2.16 -2.07 -2.39
C THR A 46 2.73 -0.77 -2.93
N VAL A 47 3.10 -0.74 -4.21
CA VAL A 47 3.66 0.46 -4.85
C VAL A 47 2.61 1.55 -4.94
N LEU A 48 1.41 1.22 -5.44
CA LEU A 48 0.32 2.18 -5.60
C LEU A 48 -0.15 2.78 -4.27
N SER A 49 -0.29 1.95 -3.22
CA SER A 49 -0.70 2.42 -1.89
C SER A 49 0.36 3.34 -1.26
N ASN A 50 1.65 3.03 -1.43
CA ASN A 50 2.73 3.88 -0.95
C ASN A 50 2.83 5.20 -1.75
N LEU A 51 2.64 5.17 -3.07
CA LEU A 51 2.57 6.40 -3.87
C LEU A 51 1.38 7.28 -3.48
N LEU A 52 0.21 6.68 -3.22
CA LEU A 52 -0.94 7.40 -2.68
C LEU A 52 -0.59 8.05 -1.33
N GLN A 53 0.04 7.30 -0.42
CA GLN A 53 0.48 7.81 0.88
C GLN A 53 1.49 8.96 0.74
N GLY A 54 2.49 8.82 -0.13
CA GLY A 54 3.48 9.86 -0.41
C GLY A 54 2.85 11.12 -0.98
N GLY A 55 1.95 10.99 -1.94
CA GLY A 55 1.21 12.11 -2.54
C GLY A 55 0.34 12.85 -1.52
N VAL A 56 -0.44 12.11 -0.72
CA VAL A 56 -1.26 12.69 0.35
C VAL A 56 -0.39 13.37 1.41
N SER A 57 0.74 12.77 1.79
CA SER A 57 1.69 13.36 2.73
C SER A 57 2.30 14.65 2.20
N LEU A 58 2.66 14.70 0.93
CA LEU A 58 3.15 15.91 0.27
C LEU A 58 2.09 17.02 0.25
N CYS A 59 0.86 16.69 -0.11
CA CYS A 59 -0.27 17.63 -0.06
C CYS A 59 -0.49 18.17 1.36
N TYR A 60 -0.36 17.32 2.39
CA TYR A 60 -0.50 17.74 3.79
C TYR A 60 0.56 18.76 4.20
N VAL A 61 1.78 18.63 3.69
CA VAL A 61 2.87 19.58 3.97
C VAL A 61 2.66 20.89 3.24
N LEU A 62 2.27 20.84 1.95
CA LEU A 62 2.21 22.00 1.07
C LEU A 62 0.90 22.79 1.19
N HIS A 63 -0.23 22.11 1.17
CA HIS A 63 -1.56 22.71 1.05
C HIS A 63 -2.57 22.07 2.00
N PRO A 64 -2.65 22.50 3.27
CA PRO A 64 -3.67 22.02 4.20
C PRO A 64 -5.09 22.27 3.63
N SER A 65 -5.84 21.18 3.45
CA SER A 65 -7.22 21.22 2.94
C SER A 65 -8.15 20.51 3.94
N PRO A 66 -9.42 20.93 4.09
CA PRO A 66 -10.39 20.26 4.96
C PRO A 66 -10.72 18.82 4.54
N LEU A 67 -10.45 18.44 3.29
CA LEU A 67 -10.61 17.06 2.82
C LEU A 67 -9.41 16.16 3.13
N LEU A 68 -8.28 16.75 3.46
CA LEU A 68 -7.03 16.06 3.64
C LEU A 68 -7.04 14.99 4.75
N PRO A 69 -7.70 15.20 5.92
CA PRO A 69 -7.79 14.17 6.95
C PRO A 69 -8.43 12.87 6.47
N ARG A 70 -9.44 12.94 5.59
CA ARG A 70 -10.08 11.76 4.98
C ARG A 70 -9.13 11.03 4.03
N TRP A 71 -8.43 11.77 3.16
CA TRP A 71 -7.44 11.18 2.26
C TRP A 71 -6.25 10.59 3.00
N LYS A 72 -5.82 11.23 4.07
CA LYS A 72 -4.80 10.69 4.98
C LYS A 72 -5.24 9.37 5.60
N TYR A 73 -6.48 9.32 6.09
CA TYR A 73 -7.08 8.10 6.61
C TYR A 73 -7.09 6.98 5.55
N VAL A 74 -7.59 7.27 4.34
CA VAL A 74 -7.62 6.31 3.22
C VAL A 74 -6.23 5.80 2.87
N ALA A 75 -5.26 6.70 2.72
CA ALA A 75 -3.90 6.35 2.35
C ALA A 75 -3.19 5.54 3.46
N THR A 76 -3.32 5.97 4.72
CA THR A 76 -2.75 5.25 5.88
C THR A 76 -3.33 3.85 6.00
N THR A 77 -4.64 3.68 5.79
CA THR A 77 -5.28 2.35 5.82
C THR A 77 -4.74 1.46 4.71
N ALA A 78 -4.55 1.99 3.50
CA ALA A 78 -4.02 1.23 2.37
C ALA A 78 -2.59 0.72 2.62
N VAL A 79 -1.70 1.56 3.18
CA VAL A 79 -0.34 1.11 3.52
C VAL A 79 -0.30 0.22 4.77
N ALA A 80 -1.22 0.42 5.73
CA ALA A 80 -1.36 -0.46 6.88
C ALA A 80 -1.78 -1.88 6.44
N LEU A 81 -2.70 -2.00 5.47
CA LEU A 81 -3.04 -3.29 4.89
C LEU A 81 -1.80 -3.98 4.31
N THR A 82 -0.98 -3.26 3.53
CA THR A 82 0.27 -3.79 2.99
C THR A 82 1.19 -4.29 4.11
N PHE A 83 1.38 -3.50 5.17
CA PHE A 83 2.20 -3.88 6.31
C PHE A 83 1.71 -5.17 6.98
N PHE A 84 0.41 -5.26 7.30
CA PHE A 84 -0.15 -6.43 7.98
C PHE A 84 -0.15 -7.68 7.09
N VAL A 85 -0.42 -7.54 5.79
CA VAL A 85 -0.34 -8.67 4.84
C VAL A 85 1.09 -9.21 4.75
N VAL A 86 2.08 -8.34 4.72
CA VAL A 86 3.48 -8.77 4.71
C VAL A 86 3.88 -9.39 6.05
N LEU A 87 3.55 -8.75 7.16
CA LEU A 87 3.92 -9.21 8.50
C LEU A 87 3.29 -10.56 8.86
N LEU A 88 2.00 -10.74 8.56
CA LEU A 88 1.21 -11.88 9.04
C LEU A 88 1.10 -13.01 8.03
N PHE A 89 1.32 -12.72 6.74
CA PHE A 89 1.11 -13.69 5.68
C PHE A 89 2.33 -13.87 4.77
N LEU A 90 2.76 -12.84 4.04
CA LEU A 90 3.80 -12.99 3.03
C LEU A 90 5.19 -13.26 3.64
N GLY A 91 5.53 -12.58 4.72
CA GLY A 91 6.81 -12.77 5.40
C GLY A 91 7.00 -14.19 5.95
N PRO A 92 6.00 -14.76 6.68
CA PRO A 92 6.04 -16.14 7.11
C PRO A 92 6.10 -17.16 5.96
N VAL A 93 5.47 -16.89 4.81
CA VAL A 93 5.40 -17.81 3.67
C VAL A 93 6.66 -17.74 2.79
N TYR A 94 7.11 -16.52 2.46
CA TYR A 94 8.18 -16.30 1.49
C TYR A 94 9.52 -15.90 2.09
N GLY A 95 9.56 -15.64 3.41
CA GLY A 95 10.73 -15.16 4.14
C GLY A 95 10.78 -13.64 4.26
N PHE A 96 11.10 -13.15 5.47
CA PHE A 96 11.19 -11.73 5.77
C PHE A 96 12.34 -11.04 5.03
N ASP A 97 13.44 -11.75 4.77
CA ASP A 97 14.57 -11.19 4.01
C ASP A 97 14.11 -10.76 2.60
N MET A 98 13.28 -11.57 1.94
CA MET A 98 12.71 -11.24 0.63
C MET A 98 11.76 -10.04 0.72
N MET A 99 10.99 -9.95 1.81
CA MET A 99 10.00 -8.89 2.01
C MET A 99 10.60 -7.55 2.46
N TYR A 100 11.82 -7.54 3.02
CA TYR A 100 12.45 -6.35 3.59
C TYR A 100 13.81 -5.99 2.96
N THR A 101 14.10 -6.48 1.75
CA THR A 101 15.32 -6.12 1.02
C THR A 101 15.07 -4.92 0.07
N GLY A 102 16.03 -4.00 -0.02
CA GLY A 102 16.01 -2.87 -0.94
C GLY A 102 14.80 -1.94 -0.73
N ALA A 103 14.10 -1.57 -1.81
CA ALA A 103 12.92 -0.70 -1.75
C ALA A 103 11.75 -1.32 -0.98
N ASN A 104 11.69 -2.67 -0.89
CA ASN A 104 10.66 -3.38 -0.13
C ASN A 104 10.69 -3.03 1.35
N PHE A 105 11.88 -2.82 1.94
CA PHE A 105 12.03 -2.40 3.33
C PHE A 105 11.26 -1.09 3.61
N TRP A 106 11.37 -0.13 2.72
CA TRP A 106 10.68 1.15 2.86
C TRP A 106 9.18 1.00 2.69
N PHE A 107 8.73 0.26 1.69
CA PHE A 107 7.31 0.13 1.32
C PHE A 107 6.53 -0.85 2.20
N HIS A 108 7.18 -1.88 2.73
CA HIS A 108 6.52 -2.87 3.57
C HIS A 108 6.61 -2.58 5.07
N LEU A 109 7.59 -1.76 5.50
CA LEU A 109 7.84 -1.54 6.93
C LEU A 109 7.84 -0.05 7.28
N VAL A 110 8.81 0.72 6.78
CA VAL A 110 9.10 2.06 7.32
C VAL A 110 7.98 3.05 7.02
N VAL A 111 7.56 3.16 5.75
CA VAL A 111 6.51 4.10 5.34
C VAL A 111 5.17 3.77 6.01
N PRO A 112 4.68 2.51 6.02
CA PRO A 112 3.48 2.15 6.75
C PRO A 112 3.53 2.47 8.24
N LEU A 113 4.64 2.16 8.92
CA LEU A 113 4.79 2.45 10.35
C LEU A 113 4.78 3.96 10.62
N LEU A 114 5.51 4.76 9.84
CA LEU A 114 5.50 6.22 9.99
C LEU A 114 4.09 6.79 9.76
N ALA A 115 3.37 6.31 8.74
CA ALA A 115 2.01 6.75 8.45
C ALA A 115 1.04 6.41 9.59
N MET A 116 1.10 5.18 10.13
CA MET A 116 0.29 4.76 11.27
C MET A 116 0.62 5.57 12.54
N VAL A 117 1.90 5.75 12.85
CA VAL A 117 2.35 6.54 14.02
C VAL A 117 1.89 7.99 13.90
N ASP A 118 2.06 8.61 12.73
CA ASP A 118 1.59 9.98 12.50
C ASP A 118 0.08 10.08 12.70
N PHE A 119 -0.68 9.21 12.05
CA PHE A 119 -2.14 9.23 12.11
C PHE A 119 -2.69 8.97 13.52
N LEU A 120 -2.09 8.01 14.26
CA LEU A 120 -2.55 7.63 15.59
C LEU A 120 -2.13 8.62 16.69
N CYS A 121 -0.91 9.17 16.61
CA CYS A 121 -0.30 9.90 17.71
C CYS A 121 -0.29 11.42 17.50
N PHE A 122 -0.16 11.89 16.28
CA PHE A 122 0.12 13.29 16.00
C PHE A 122 -0.98 14.00 15.20
N ASP A 123 -1.64 13.31 14.25
CA ASP A 123 -2.71 13.90 13.45
C ASP A 123 -4.07 13.67 14.10
N ARG A 124 -4.56 14.71 14.78
CA ARG A 124 -5.92 14.74 15.36
C ARG A 124 -6.81 15.76 14.65
N SER A 125 -6.50 16.10 13.42
CA SER A 125 -7.14 17.21 12.70
C SER A 125 -8.55 16.91 12.19
N GLY A 126 -9.06 15.69 12.34
CA GLY A 126 -10.40 15.35 11.86
C GLY A 126 -11.11 14.28 12.68
N VAL A 127 -12.43 14.45 12.81
CA VAL A 127 -13.32 13.37 13.28
C VAL A 127 -13.57 12.44 12.09
N ILE A 128 -13.05 11.22 12.16
CA ILE A 128 -13.33 10.17 11.19
C ILE A 128 -14.71 9.59 11.56
N ARG A 129 -15.67 9.71 10.66
CA ARG A 129 -17.01 9.14 10.83
C ARG A 129 -17.01 7.71 10.32
N ILE A 130 -17.93 6.88 10.84
CA ILE A 130 -18.04 5.47 10.42
C ILE A 130 -18.26 5.33 8.90
N ARG A 131 -18.94 6.27 8.26
CA ARG A 131 -19.11 6.33 6.80
C ARG A 131 -17.78 6.55 6.06
N ASP A 132 -16.81 7.19 6.70
CA ASP A 132 -15.49 7.44 6.10
C ASP A 132 -14.66 6.13 6.06
N SER A 133 -15.02 5.11 6.88
CA SER A 133 -14.41 3.78 6.81
C SER A 133 -14.68 3.08 5.47
N LEU A 134 -15.81 3.38 4.84
CA LEU A 134 -16.12 2.86 3.50
C LEU A 134 -15.20 3.46 2.44
N LEU A 135 -14.74 4.71 2.61
CA LEU A 135 -13.76 5.31 1.71
C LEU A 135 -12.41 4.61 1.77
N ALA A 136 -12.05 4.05 2.93
CA ALA A 136 -10.81 3.30 3.08
C ALA A 136 -10.77 2.02 2.23
N LEU A 137 -11.93 1.50 1.82
CA LEU A 137 -12.02 0.34 0.93
C LEU A 137 -11.67 0.67 -0.53
N LEU A 138 -11.81 1.95 -0.94
CA LEU A 138 -11.67 2.36 -2.33
C LEU A 138 -10.35 1.94 -2.99
N PRO A 139 -9.15 2.17 -2.39
CA PRO A 139 -7.90 1.79 -3.04
C PRO A 139 -7.84 0.29 -3.33
N MET A 140 -8.23 -0.54 -2.36
CA MET A 140 -8.22 -1.99 -2.50
C MET A 140 -9.31 -2.48 -3.47
N LEU A 141 -10.50 -1.87 -3.43
CA LEU A 141 -11.59 -2.22 -4.34
C LEU A 141 -11.23 -1.91 -5.80
N ILE A 142 -10.72 -0.70 -6.06
CA ILE A 142 -10.26 -0.30 -7.40
C ILE A 142 -9.17 -1.25 -7.88
N TYR A 143 -8.19 -1.53 -7.02
CA TYR A 143 -7.11 -2.45 -7.36
C TYR A 143 -7.63 -3.86 -7.66
N SER A 144 -8.55 -4.39 -6.86
CA SER A 144 -9.15 -5.71 -7.06
C SER A 144 -9.86 -5.82 -8.40
N VAL A 145 -10.62 -4.77 -8.78
CA VAL A 145 -11.30 -4.71 -10.08
C VAL A 145 -10.30 -4.72 -11.24
N LEU A 146 -9.23 -3.93 -11.13
CA LEU A 146 -8.19 -3.86 -12.16
C LEU A 146 -7.43 -5.19 -12.27
N TYR A 147 -7.05 -5.78 -11.15
CA TYR A 147 -6.33 -7.06 -11.11
C TYR A 147 -7.16 -8.21 -11.67
N VAL A 148 -8.39 -8.38 -11.17
CA VAL A 148 -9.31 -9.43 -11.65
C VAL A 148 -9.70 -9.19 -13.11
N GLY A 149 -9.97 -7.93 -13.49
CA GLY A 149 -10.26 -7.55 -14.88
C GLY A 149 -9.10 -7.92 -15.81
N ASN A 150 -7.86 -7.66 -15.39
CA ASN A 150 -6.67 -8.09 -16.16
C ASN A 150 -6.62 -9.61 -16.33
N LEU A 151 -6.88 -10.38 -15.28
CA LEU A 151 -6.92 -11.85 -15.37
C LEU A 151 -8.03 -12.37 -16.28
N LEU A 152 -9.21 -11.73 -16.26
CA LEU A 152 -10.33 -12.14 -17.10
C LEU A 152 -10.10 -11.84 -18.59
N ILE A 153 -9.45 -10.71 -18.89
CA ILE A 153 -9.21 -10.26 -20.28
C ILE A 153 -7.99 -10.98 -20.88
N ASN A 154 -6.88 -11.05 -20.13
CA ASN A 154 -5.60 -11.51 -20.64
C ASN A 154 -5.26 -12.95 -20.21
N GLY A 155 -6.10 -13.56 -19.37
CA GLY A 155 -5.81 -14.86 -18.77
C GLY A 155 -4.74 -14.79 -17.69
N VAL A 156 -4.46 -15.92 -17.04
CA VAL A 156 -3.46 -16.00 -15.98
C VAL A 156 -2.02 -15.83 -16.51
N GLY A 157 -1.77 -16.29 -17.74
CA GLY A 157 -0.40 -16.35 -18.28
C GLY A 157 0.41 -17.48 -17.66
N ARG A 158 1.71 -17.56 -18.01
CA ARG A 158 2.62 -18.60 -17.49
C ARG A 158 4.04 -18.04 -17.28
N GLY A 159 4.69 -18.52 -16.22
CA GLY A 159 6.09 -18.18 -15.94
C GLY A 159 6.32 -16.68 -15.75
N ALA A 160 7.31 -16.12 -16.45
CA ALA A 160 7.66 -14.70 -16.36
C ALA A 160 6.57 -13.75 -16.91
N ASP A 161 5.72 -14.24 -17.82
CA ASP A 161 4.65 -13.46 -18.47
C ASP A 161 3.30 -13.64 -17.72
N THR A 162 3.33 -14.01 -16.45
CA THR A 162 2.10 -14.18 -15.68
C THR A 162 1.40 -12.84 -15.45
N ASN A 163 0.08 -12.83 -15.65
CA ASN A 163 -0.81 -11.75 -15.24
C ASN A 163 -1.23 -11.89 -13.76
N ASP A 164 -0.92 -13.02 -13.14
CA ASP A 164 -1.17 -13.33 -11.72
C ASP A 164 0.11 -13.12 -10.89
N TRP A 165 0.59 -11.88 -10.85
CA TRP A 165 1.86 -11.54 -10.18
C TRP A 165 1.88 -11.72 -8.66
N TYR A 166 0.72 -11.97 -8.03
CA TYR A 166 0.62 -12.37 -6.64
C TYR A 166 0.37 -13.87 -6.43
N GLY A 167 0.10 -14.61 -7.51
CA GLY A 167 -0.25 -16.03 -7.41
C GLY A 167 -1.62 -16.31 -6.79
N PHE A 168 -2.52 -15.32 -6.74
CA PHE A 168 -3.83 -15.49 -6.09
C PHE A 168 -4.76 -16.44 -6.85
N ALA A 169 -4.55 -16.58 -8.17
CA ALA A 169 -5.33 -17.47 -9.01
C ALA A 169 -4.77 -18.91 -9.08
N VAL A 170 -3.61 -19.20 -8.49
CA VAL A 170 -2.99 -20.54 -8.51
C VAL A 170 -3.93 -21.62 -7.94
N GLY A 171 -4.70 -21.28 -6.89
CA GLY A 171 -5.74 -22.14 -6.32
C GLY A 171 -7.09 -22.08 -7.03
N GLY A 172 -7.18 -21.41 -8.20
CA GLY A 172 -8.39 -21.18 -8.95
C GLY A 172 -9.18 -19.93 -8.53
N PRO A 173 -10.28 -19.60 -9.25
CA PRO A 173 -11.05 -18.36 -9.05
C PRO A 173 -11.63 -18.21 -7.63
N ARG A 174 -11.98 -19.33 -6.99
CA ARG A 174 -12.50 -19.33 -5.61
C ARG A 174 -11.43 -18.87 -4.61
N THR A 175 -10.20 -19.32 -4.76
CA THR A 175 -9.07 -18.92 -3.91
C THR A 175 -8.78 -17.43 -4.07
N ALA A 176 -8.73 -16.94 -5.30
CA ALA A 176 -8.57 -15.52 -5.59
C ALA A 176 -9.67 -14.67 -4.92
N ALA A 177 -10.95 -15.08 -5.08
CA ALA A 177 -12.07 -14.38 -4.46
C ALA A 177 -11.99 -14.35 -2.93
N VAL A 178 -11.58 -15.46 -2.28
CA VAL A 178 -11.40 -15.51 -0.83
C VAL A 178 -10.26 -14.58 -0.39
N VAL A 179 -9.12 -14.57 -1.07
CA VAL A 179 -8.00 -13.68 -0.76
C VAL A 179 -8.43 -12.22 -0.84
N PHE A 180 -9.11 -11.81 -1.91
CA PHE A 180 -9.59 -10.44 -2.06
C PHE A 180 -10.64 -10.08 -1.00
N LEU A 181 -11.55 -10.99 -0.66
CA LEU A 181 -12.51 -10.77 0.43
C LEU A 181 -11.82 -10.55 1.77
N VAL A 182 -10.84 -11.40 2.11
CA VAL A 182 -10.05 -11.26 3.34
C VAL A 182 -9.31 -9.93 3.36
N MET A 183 -8.71 -9.51 2.25
CA MET A 183 -8.02 -8.22 2.15
C MET A 183 -8.98 -7.04 2.28
N LEU A 184 -10.17 -7.10 1.69
CA LEU A 184 -11.21 -6.07 1.83
C LEU A 184 -11.72 -5.98 3.27
N VAL A 185 -12.03 -7.10 3.90
CA VAL A 185 -12.45 -7.14 5.30
C VAL A 185 -11.34 -6.63 6.22
N GLY A 186 -10.09 -7.06 6.01
CA GLY A 186 -8.93 -6.56 6.74
C GLY A 186 -8.77 -5.05 6.60
N ASN A 187 -8.91 -4.54 5.38
CA ASN A 187 -8.84 -3.09 5.11
C ASN A 187 -9.98 -2.29 5.77
N TRP A 188 -11.11 -2.91 6.02
CA TRP A 188 -12.23 -2.30 6.72
C TRP A 188 -12.07 -2.35 8.24
N VAL A 189 -11.53 -3.44 8.79
CA VAL A 189 -11.38 -3.66 10.24
C VAL A 189 -10.19 -2.89 10.82
N ILE A 190 -9.07 -2.80 10.11
CA ILE A 190 -7.84 -2.12 10.57
C ILE A 190 -8.10 -0.68 11.07
N PRO A 191 -8.94 0.16 10.42
CA PRO A 191 -9.09 1.55 10.79
C PRO A 191 -10.21 1.85 11.79
N ILE A 192 -10.91 0.85 12.31
CA ILE A 192 -12.00 1.11 13.28
C ILE A 192 -11.38 1.55 14.62
N ARG A 193 -11.58 2.82 14.95
CA ARG A 193 -11.25 3.42 16.25
C ARG A 193 -12.46 3.45 17.16
#